data_05c35395904d9e5e2c7c9a771b49e049
#
_entry.id   05c35395904d9e5e2c7c9a771b49e049
#
_cell.length_a   1.000
_cell.length_b   1.000
_cell.length_c   1.000
_cell.angle_alpha   90.00
_cell.angle_beta   90.00
_cell.angle_gamma   90.00
#
_symmetry.space_group_name_H-M   'P 1'
#
loop_
_entity.id
_entity.type
_entity.pdbx_description
1 polymer ?
#
loop_
_entity_poly.entity_id
_entity_poly.type
_entity_poly.pdbx_seq_one_letter_code
_entity_poly.pdbx_strand_id
1 'polypeptide(L)'
;MRRTLDTNICSYILRRHPVAMIERFAGLDRAQLWLSAIVAAELRFGAVKLGSARFAAAVESWLAGFEVRPWPVDATRQYANIRYALERAGQPIGGMDLMIAAHALAEDAVLVTNNAREFLRVPGLAVEEWALPL
;
A
#
# COMPACT_ATOMS: atom_id res chain seq x y z
N MET A 1 -2.97 10.15 13.40
CA MET A 1 -3.70 9.27 12.48
C MET A 1 -2.75 8.28 11.85
N ARG A 2 -3.11 7.01 11.84
CA ARG A 2 -2.23 5.97 11.32
C ARG A 2 -2.23 5.97 9.79
N ARG A 3 -1.09 5.62 9.23
CA ARG A 3 -0.88 5.53 7.79
C ARG A 3 -0.45 4.12 7.39
N THR A 4 -0.87 3.71 6.20
CA THR A 4 -0.36 2.50 5.57
C THR A 4 0.10 2.86 4.15
N LEU A 5 1.15 2.20 3.69
CA LEU A 5 1.75 2.50 2.38
C LEU A 5 1.30 1.47 1.37
N ASP A 6 1.03 1.90 0.13
CA ASP A 6 0.78 0.96 -0.95
C ASP A 6 2.09 0.33 -1.46
N THR A 7 1.96 -0.66 -2.33
CA THR A 7 3.10 -1.42 -2.84
C THR A 7 4.08 -0.55 -3.61
N ASN A 8 3.59 0.38 -4.43
CA ASN A 8 4.45 1.24 -5.25
C ASN A 8 5.30 2.17 -4.39
N ILE A 9 4.72 2.78 -3.37
CA ILE A 9 5.47 3.63 -2.44
C ILE A 9 6.59 2.82 -1.78
N CYS A 10 6.27 1.63 -1.28
CA CYS A 10 7.26 0.73 -0.69
C CYS A 10 8.39 0.41 -1.67
N SER A 11 8.04 0.12 -2.92
CA SER A 11 9.01 -0.20 -3.96
C SER A 11 9.96 0.96 -4.25
N TYR A 12 9.44 2.20 -4.33
CA TYR A 12 10.28 3.37 -4.51
C TYR A 12 11.28 3.56 -3.36
N ILE A 13 10.81 3.39 -2.13
CA ILE A 13 11.67 3.54 -0.96
C ILE A 13 12.77 2.46 -0.96
N LEU A 14 12.41 1.21 -1.27
CA LEU A 14 13.36 0.10 -1.37
C LEU A 14 14.42 0.33 -2.43
N ARG A 15 14.05 0.91 -3.56
CA ARG A 15 14.97 1.21 -4.67
C ARG A 15 15.77 2.48 -4.42
N ARG A 16 15.47 3.23 -3.37
CA ARG A 16 16.08 4.50 -3.02
C ARG A 16 15.99 5.54 -4.14
N HIS A 17 14.90 5.52 -4.87
CA HIS A 17 14.66 6.43 -5.98
C HIS A 17 13.15 6.58 -6.21
N PRO A 18 12.64 7.82 -6.37
CA PRO A 18 13.37 9.10 -6.28
C PRO A 18 13.67 9.51 -4.83
N VAL A 19 14.69 10.34 -4.66
CA VAL A 19 15.14 10.83 -3.34
C VAL A 19 14.01 11.51 -2.56
N ALA A 20 13.14 12.24 -3.24
CA ALA A 20 12.01 12.92 -2.62
C ALA A 20 11.09 11.96 -1.85
N MET A 21 10.90 10.73 -2.35
CA MET A 21 10.12 9.70 -1.66
C MET A 21 10.79 9.26 -0.36
N ILE A 22 12.10 9.08 -0.40
CA ILE A 22 12.88 8.69 0.76
C ILE A 22 12.82 9.77 1.83
N GLU A 23 12.93 11.04 1.44
CA GLU A 23 12.85 12.18 2.35
C GLU A 23 11.48 12.27 3.01
N ARG A 24 10.40 12.10 2.25
CA ARG A 24 9.04 12.10 2.80
C ARG A 24 8.86 10.95 3.78
N PHE A 25 9.33 9.76 3.42
CA PHE A 25 9.25 8.60 4.30
C PHE A 25 10.03 8.81 5.60
N ALA A 26 11.22 9.38 5.52
CA ALA A 26 12.06 9.65 6.69
C ALA A 26 11.38 10.62 7.67
N GLY A 27 10.48 11.48 7.20
CA GLY A 27 9.71 12.41 8.03
C GLY A 27 8.53 11.78 8.75
N LEU A 28 8.20 10.51 8.49
CA LEU A 28 7.09 9.84 9.13
C LEU A 28 7.49 9.19 10.46
N ASP A 29 6.56 9.20 11.40
CA ASP A 29 6.71 8.47 12.65
C ASP A 29 6.42 6.99 12.40
N ARG A 30 7.44 6.12 12.56
CA ARG A 30 7.32 4.67 12.38
C ARG A 30 6.24 4.05 13.27
N ALA A 31 6.00 4.62 14.45
CA ALA A 31 4.96 4.13 15.37
C ALA A 31 3.55 4.31 14.80
N GLN A 32 3.39 5.22 13.83
CA GLN A 32 2.11 5.49 13.16
C GLN A 32 1.96 4.77 11.83
N LEU A 33 2.95 3.95 11.45
CA LEU A 33 2.97 3.22 10.18
C LEU A 33 2.74 1.73 10.38
N TRP A 34 2.00 1.13 9.46
CA TRP A 34 1.90 -0.32 9.34
C TRP A 34 1.77 -0.68 7.87
N LEU A 35 2.03 -1.92 7.55
CA LEU A 35 1.88 -2.46 6.19
C LEU A 35 0.89 -3.60 6.18
N SER A 36 0.10 -3.68 5.11
CA SER A 36 -0.77 -4.82 4.88
C SER A 36 0.04 -6.06 4.47
N ALA A 37 -0.39 -7.24 4.92
CA ALA A 37 0.15 -8.48 4.42
C ALA A 37 0.02 -8.61 2.90
N ILE A 38 -0.98 -7.95 2.29
CA ILE A 38 -1.14 -7.91 0.83
C ILE A 38 0.05 -7.19 0.18
N VAL A 39 0.48 -6.07 0.75
CA VAL A 39 1.65 -5.34 0.27
C VAL A 39 2.91 -6.19 0.43
N ALA A 40 3.06 -6.86 1.57
CA ALA A 40 4.19 -7.78 1.78
C ALA A 40 4.22 -8.88 0.73
N ALA A 41 3.05 -9.45 0.39
CA ALA A 41 2.93 -10.48 -0.64
C ALA A 41 3.36 -9.95 -2.01
N GLU A 42 2.94 -8.74 -2.37
CA GLU A 42 3.31 -8.14 -3.65
C GLU A 42 4.81 -7.83 -3.74
N LEU A 43 5.40 -7.35 -2.66
CA LEU A 43 6.85 -7.09 -2.62
C LEU A 43 7.64 -8.39 -2.75
N ARG A 44 7.23 -9.44 -2.07
CA ARG A 44 7.85 -10.76 -2.15
C ARG A 44 7.69 -11.37 -3.55
N PHE A 45 6.51 -11.22 -4.15
CA PHE A 45 6.29 -11.64 -5.53
C PHE A 45 7.25 -10.92 -6.49
N GLY A 46 7.40 -9.61 -6.35
CA GLY A 46 8.33 -8.83 -7.16
C GLY A 46 9.78 -9.32 -7.04
N ALA A 47 10.19 -9.70 -5.83
CA ALA A 47 11.52 -10.24 -5.58
C ALA A 47 11.72 -11.61 -6.25
N VAL A 48 10.72 -12.49 -6.16
CA VAL A 48 10.75 -13.80 -6.83
C VAL A 48 10.83 -13.62 -8.35
N LYS A 49 9.99 -12.74 -8.89
CA LYS A 49 9.95 -12.47 -10.33
C LYS A 49 11.28 -11.92 -10.86
N LEU A 50 11.93 -11.03 -10.09
CA LEU A 50 13.23 -10.48 -10.47
C LEU A 50 14.34 -11.53 -10.40
N GLY A 51 14.18 -12.55 -9.54
CA GLY A 51 15.16 -13.63 -9.40
C GLY A 51 16.46 -13.20 -8.73
N SER A 52 16.46 -12.08 -8.00
CA SER A 52 17.63 -11.55 -7.33
C SER A 52 17.59 -11.89 -5.85
N ALA A 53 18.53 -12.71 -5.38
CA ALA A 53 18.68 -13.03 -3.96
C ALA A 53 18.97 -11.79 -3.12
N ARG A 54 19.75 -10.85 -3.68
CA ARG A 54 20.07 -9.59 -3.01
C ARG A 54 18.83 -8.74 -2.80
N PHE A 55 17.98 -8.63 -3.80
CA PHE A 55 16.74 -7.85 -3.68
C PHE A 55 15.75 -8.53 -2.73
N ALA A 56 15.65 -9.86 -2.78
CA ALA A 56 14.81 -10.62 -1.86
C ALA A 56 15.24 -10.39 -0.40
N ALA A 57 16.55 -10.40 -0.13
CA ALA A 57 17.06 -10.10 1.20
C ALA A 57 16.76 -8.67 1.63
N ALA A 58 16.84 -7.71 0.71
CA ALA A 58 16.49 -6.32 0.99
C ALA A 58 15.01 -6.16 1.34
N VAL A 59 14.12 -6.86 0.65
CA VAL A 59 12.69 -6.88 0.94
C VAL A 59 12.43 -7.41 2.36
N GLU A 60 13.04 -8.55 2.72
CA GLU A 60 12.85 -9.14 4.04
C GLU A 60 13.38 -8.23 5.15
N SER A 61 14.55 -7.64 4.95
CA SER A 61 15.14 -6.70 5.92
C SER A 61 14.25 -5.47 6.12
N TRP A 62 13.70 -4.94 5.04
CA TRP A 62 12.82 -3.77 5.10
C TRP A 62 11.50 -4.09 5.82
N LEU A 63 10.88 -5.22 5.48
CA LEU A 63 9.63 -5.65 6.11
C LEU A 63 9.79 -5.90 7.61
N ALA A 64 10.96 -6.39 8.04
CA ALA A 64 11.25 -6.63 9.45
C ALA A 64 11.22 -5.36 10.30
N GLY A 65 11.36 -4.19 9.67
CA GLY A 65 11.31 -2.89 10.35
C GLY A 65 9.90 -2.33 10.53
N PHE A 66 8.86 -3.04 10.12
CA PHE A 66 7.48 -2.57 10.18
C PHE A 66 6.57 -3.55 10.91
N GLU A 67 5.46 -3.00 11.42
CA GLU A 67 4.32 -3.83 11.79
C GLU A 67 3.60 -4.25 10.51
N VAL A 68 3.69 -5.53 10.16
CA VAL A 68 2.94 -6.10 9.04
C VAL A 68 1.69 -6.76 9.59
N ARG A 69 0.52 -6.29 9.19
CA ARG A 69 -0.77 -6.78 9.70
C ARG A 69 -1.39 -7.79 8.77
N PRO A 70 -1.90 -8.90 9.33
CA PRO A 70 -2.70 -9.83 8.52
C PRO A 70 -3.96 -9.14 8.01
N TRP A 71 -4.43 -9.57 6.84
CA TRP A 71 -5.65 -9.01 6.25
C TRP A 71 -6.84 -9.43 7.11
N PRO A 72 -7.56 -8.50 7.75
CA PRO A 72 -8.53 -8.86 8.78
C PRO A 72 -9.88 -9.28 8.18
N VAL A 73 -10.65 -10.05 8.98
CA VAL A 73 -11.99 -10.46 8.55
C VAL A 73 -12.89 -9.24 8.28
N ASP A 74 -12.74 -8.18 9.06
CA ASP A 74 -13.51 -6.94 8.84
C ASP A 74 -13.27 -6.32 7.46
N ALA A 75 -12.10 -6.56 6.86
CA ALA A 75 -11.83 -6.08 5.51
C ALA A 75 -12.68 -6.78 4.45
N THR A 76 -13.23 -7.95 4.73
CA THR A 76 -14.07 -8.67 3.77
C THR A 76 -15.34 -7.88 3.44
N ARG A 77 -15.92 -7.21 4.43
CA ARG A 77 -17.11 -6.38 4.22
C ARG A 77 -16.77 -5.12 3.42
N GLN A 78 -15.65 -4.49 3.77
CA GLN A 78 -15.17 -3.32 3.03
C GLN A 78 -14.91 -3.69 1.57
N TYR A 79 -14.23 -4.81 1.34
CA TYR A 79 -13.94 -5.31 0.00
C TYR A 79 -15.24 -5.51 -0.82
N ALA A 80 -16.22 -6.19 -0.26
CA ALA A 80 -17.48 -6.46 -0.95
C ALA A 80 -18.19 -5.16 -1.34
N ASN A 81 -18.25 -4.21 -0.41
CA ASN A 81 -18.98 -2.95 -0.63
C ASN A 81 -18.26 -2.05 -1.64
N ILE A 82 -16.95 -1.87 -1.51
CA ILE A 82 -16.22 -0.99 -2.42
C ILE A 82 -16.13 -1.58 -3.82
N ARG A 83 -15.93 -2.88 -3.93
CA ARG A 83 -15.89 -3.56 -5.23
C ARG A 83 -17.20 -3.40 -5.96
N TYR A 84 -18.32 -3.63 -5.27
CA TYR A 84 -19.64 -3.46 -5.85
C TYR A 84 -19.87 -2.02 -6.32
N ALA A 85 -19.54 -1.04 -5.48
CA ALA A 85 -19.71 0.38 -5.81
C ALA A 85 -18.89 0.77 -7.05
N LEU A 86 -17.63 0.30 -7.14
CA LEU A 86 -16.76 0.61 -8.27
C LEU A 86 -17.21 -0.05 -9.56
N GLU A 87 -17.63 -1.31 -9.50
CA GLU A 87 -18.14 -2.01 -10.68
C GLU A 87 -19.43 -1.36 -11.17
N ARG A 88 -20.29 -0.96 -10.26
CA ARG A 88 -21.54 -0.29 -10.59
C ARG A 88 -21.31 1.08 -11.24
N ALA A 89 -20.28 1.79 -10.81
CA ALA A 89 -19.90 3.09 -11.40
C ALA A 89 -19.11 2.95 -12.71
N GLY A 90 -18.79 1.71 -13.13
CA GLY A 90 -17.96 1.47 -14.32
C GLY A 90 -16.50 1.91 -14.13
N GLN A 91 -16.01 1.95 -12.88
CA GLN A 91 -14.67 2.39 -12.55
C GLN A 91 -13.93 1.37 -11.68
N PRO A 92 -13.79 0.10 -12.13
CA PRO A 92 -13.09 -0.91 -11.34
C PRO A 92 -11.61 -0.56 -11.16
N ILE A 93 -11.04 -1.07 -10.07
CA ILE A 93 -9.60 -0.99 -9.82
C ILE A 93 -9.04 -2.41 -9.70
N GLY A 94 -7.71 -2.54 -9.73
CA GLY A 94 -7.07 -3.85 -9.66
C GLY A 94 -7.40 -4.60 -8.38
N GLY A 95 -7.41 -5.94 -8.44
CA GLY A 95 -7.81 -6.79 -7.33
C GLY A 95 -6.96 -6.60 -6.07
N MET A 96 -5.63 -6.48 -6.23
CA MET A 96 -4.74 -6.24 -5.09
C MET A 96 -4.97 -4.85 -4.50
N ASP A 97 -5.19 -3.83 -5.33
CA ASP A 97 -5.48 -2.49 -4.86
C ASP A 97 -6.82 -2.44 -4.11
N LEU A 98 -7.82 -3.22 -4.55
CA LEU A 98 -9.07 -3.38 -3.81
C LEU A 98 -8.81 -3.94 -2.41
N MET A 99 -7.96 -4.95 -2.30
CA MET A 99 -7.65 -5.57 -1.02
C MET A 99 -6.88 -4.61 -0.10
N ILE A 100 -5.95 -3.86 -0.65
CA ILE A 100 -5.20 -2.84 0.10
C ILE A 100 -6.15 -1.74 0.61
N ALA A 101 -7.02 -1.24 -0.26
CA ALA A 101 -8.02 -0.23 0.11
C ALA A 101 -8.97 -0.74 1.18
N ALA A 102 -9.47 -1.96 1.05
CA ALA A 102 -10.35 -2.59 2.03
C ALA A 102 -9.68 -2.71 3.40
N HIS A 103 -8.38 -3.05 3.42
CA HIS A 103 -7.63 -3.15 4.66
C HIS A 103 -7.49 -1.79 5.35
N ALA A 104 -7.13 -0.75 4.56
CA ALA A 104 -7.02 0.61 5.09
C ALA A 104 -8.34 1.10 5.68
N LEU A 105 -9.45 0.84 5.01
CA LEU A 105 -10.79 1.19 5.51
C LEU A 105 -11.11 0.46 6.81
N ALA A 106 -10.82 -0.84 6.87
CA ALA A 106 -11.10 -1.65 8.07
C ALA A 106 -10.31 -1.18 9.30
N GLU A 107 -9.11 -0.64 9.08
CA GLU A 107 -8.24 -0.14 10.15
C GLU A 107 -8.39 1.37 10.37
N ASP A 108 -9.26 2.03 9.62
CA ASP A 108 -9.45 3.49 9.66
C ASP A 108 -8.12 4.24 9.48
N ALA A 109 -7.34 3.81 8.51
CA ALA A 109 -6.02 4.36 8.21
C ALA A 109 -6.03 5.21 6.94
N VAL A 110 -5.07 6.13 6.86
CA VAL A 110 -4.79 6.87 5.63
C VAL A 110 -3.91 6.01 4.73
N LEU A 111 -4.31 5.84 3.47
CA LEU A 111 -3.51 5.15 2.48
C LEU A 111 -2.59 6.14 1.78
N VAL A 112 -1.29 5.91 1.86
CA VAL A 112 -0.28 6.69 1.15
C VAL A 112 0.00 6.02 -0.19
N THR A 113 -0.13 6.76 -1.27
CA THR A 113 0.03 6.25 -2.63
C THR A 113 0.57 7.32 -3.58
N ASN A 114 1.19 6.91 -4.68
CA ASN A 114 1.46 7.79 -5.80
C ASN A 114 0.41 7.65 -6.92
N ASN A 115 -0.59 6.81 -6.71
CA ASN A 115 -1.68 6.56 -7.66
C ASN A 115 -3.03 6.97 -7.07
N ALA A 116 -3.10 8.22 -6.60
CA ALA A 116 -4.31 8.74 -5.97
C ALA A 116 -5.52 8.71 -6.90
N ARG A 117 -5.30 8.88 -8.20
CA ARG A 117 -6.38 8.87 -9.21
C ARG A 117 -7.25 7.61 -9.10
N GLU A 118 -6.62 6.45 -8.91
CA GLU A 118 -7.32 5.17 -8.77
C GLU A 118 -7.98 5.05 -7.39
N PHE A 119 -7.23 5.32 -6.34
CA PHE A 119 -7.72 5.14 -4.97
C PHE A 119 -8.76 6.18 -4.55
N LEU A 120 -8.77 7.37 -5.15
CA LEU A 120 -9.81 8.36 -4.89
C LEU A 120 -11.19 7.93 -5.37
N ARG A 121 -11.28 6.91 -6.22
CA ARG A 121 -12.55 6.31 -6.61
C ARG A 121 -13.21 5.53 -5.47
N VAL A 122 -12.43 5.12 -4.47
CA VAL A 122 -12.91 4.28 -3.37
C VAL A 122 -13.68 5.13 -2.36
N PRO A 123 -15.00 4.88 -2.17
CA PRO A 123 -15.79 5.68 -1.23
C PRO A 123 -15.27 5.54 0.20
N GLY A 124 -15.12 6.67 0.87
CA GLY A 124 -14.74 6.71 2.28
C GLY A 124 -13.26 6.52 2.59
N LEU A 125 -12.43 6.23 1.59
CA LEU A 125 -11.00 6.02 1.80
C LEU A 125 -10.27 7.35 1.94
N ALA A 126 -9.52 7.52 3.02
CA ALA A 126 -8.62 8.65 3.19
C ALA A 126 -7.32 8.36 2.43
N VAL A 127 -6.95 9.23 1.50
CA VAL A 127 -5.79 9.07 0.62
C VAL A 127 -4.84 10.26 0.80
N GLU A 128 -3.56 9.95 0.95
CA GLU A 128 -2.48 10.94 0.92
C GLU A 128 -1.60 10.65 -0.30
N GLU A 129 -1.54 11.59 -1.21
CA GLU A 129 -0.77 11.40 -2.44
C GLU A 129 0.67 11.86 -2.29
N TRP A 130 1.59 10.95 -2.60
CA TRP A 130 3.01 11.27 -2.72
C TRP A 130 3.35 11.27 -4.21
N ALA A 131 3.15 12.41 -4.85
CA ALA A 131 3.43 12.57 -6.27
C ALA A 131 4.92 12.41 -6.58
N LEU A 132 5.21 11.75 -7.71
CA LEU A 132 6.58 11.69 -8.22
C LEU A 132 7.00 13.08 -8.72
N PRO A 133 8.26 13.48 -8.51
CA PRO A 133 8.77 14.71 -9.12
C PRO A 133 8.77 14.58 -10.64
N LEU A 134 8.45 15.67 -11.30
CA LEU A 134 8.45 15.77 -12.77
C LEU A 134 9.87 15.75 -13.33
#